data_949fbe97d2e136ce1ca66e38f9b5e48f
#
_entry.id   949fbe97d2e136ce1ca66e38f9b5e48f
#
_cell.length_a   1.000
_cell.length_b   1.000
_cell.length_c   1.000
_cell.angle_alpha   90.00
_cell.angle_beta   90.00
_cell.angle_gamma   90.00
#
_symmetry.space_group_name_H-M   'P 1'
#
loop_
_entity.id
_entity.type
_entity.pdbx_description
1 polymer ?
#
loop_
_entity_poly.entity_id
_entity_poly.type
_entity_poly.pdbx_seq_one_letter_code
_entity_poly.pdbx_strand_id
1 'polypeptide(L)'
;MAEQLEHEAWRGNTGGNAWMHRTLIKSFGFMNLRFVYLGMAIFAIPFYMIFAHKGYISMYHYFRQRRGYGAWKSFRYVYLNHYRFGQIVLDRFAMFAGRKFQIDVDGNDQFEDLMDGEQGFMVLSSHVGNYELAGYTFKARKKRFNALVFSGEAQDVMEERNKQLSKNNIRLVPASSDMSHIFVMNDALASGEIVSIPGDRIFGSPRYVECDFLGSKARFPLGPFVLALQRNVPTLAIFVMKASPYRYQAYVRRIQADDRKYTGRNDRAANLAQHFASEIEQVLEKYPEQWFNFYEFWNYDTEQ
;
A
#
# COMPACT_ATOMS: atom_id res chain seq x y z
N MET A 1 -21.95 19.12 3.25
CA MET A 1 -21.94 17.81 3.93
C MET A 1 -20.83 16.90 3.44
N ALA A 2 -20.44 16.94 2.19
CA ALA A 2 -19.24 16.22 1.67
C ALA A 2 -17.90 16.79 2.22
N GLU A 3 -17.81 18.09 2.44
CA GLU A 3 -16.62 18.78 3.00
C GLU A 3 -16.34 18.48 4.47
N GLN A 4 -17.33 18.06 5.25
CA GLN A 4 -17.15 17.72 6.66
C GLN A 4 -16.66 16.29 6.91
N LEU A 5 -16.82 15.38 5.94
CA LEU A 5 -16.33 13.99 6.03
C LEU A 5 -14.83 13.88 5.71
N GLU A 6 -14.24 14.85 4.99
CA GLU A 6 -12.80 14.93 4.79
C GLU A 6 -12.00 15.31 6.06
N HIS A 7 -12.67 15.77 7.12
CA HIS A 7 -11.99 16.29 8.31
C HIS A 7 -11.51 15.23 9.30
N GLU A 8 -11.89 13.97 9.20
CA GLU A 8 -11.45 12.92 10.13
C GLU A 8 -10.51 11.86 9.55
N ALA A 9 -10.28 11.83 8.24
CA ALA A 9 -9.23 11.01 7.66
C ALA A 9 -7.86 11.53 8.11
N TRP A 10 -7.01 10.64 8.55
CA TRP A 10 -5.62 10.94 8.92
C TRP A 10 -4.97 11.78 7.80
N ARG A 11 -4.83 13.05 8.04
CA ARG A 11 -4.08 13.96 7.18
C ARG A 11 -2.62 13.62 7.42
N GLY A 12 -1.98 12.93 6.50
CA GLY A 12 -0.57 12.61 6.51
C GLY A 12 0.33 13.85 6.46
N ASN A 13 0.07 14.81 7.33
CA ASN A 13 0.93 15.98 7.48
C ASN A 13 2.26 15.50 8.05
N THR A 14 3.23 15.27 7.17
CA THR A 14 4.63 15.23 7.57
C THR A 14 5.00 16.59 8.12
N GLY A 15 4.97 16.73 9.45
CA GLY A 15 5.45 17.93 10.12
C GLY A 15 6.93 18.14 9.81
N GLY A 16 7.33 19.39 9.65
CA GLY A 16 8.72 19.76 9.40
C GLY A 16 8.90 20.50 8.07
N ASN A 17 10.00 21.23 7.94
CA ASN A 17 10.36 21.96 6.74
C ASN A 17 11.36 21.17 5.87
N ALA A 18 11.57 21.58 4.63
CA ALA A 18 12.46 20.93 3.66
C ALA A 18 13.91 20.77 4.17
N TRP A 19 14.38 21.68 5.04
CA TRP A 19 15.71 21.58 5.65
C TRP A 19 15.78 20.42 6.66
N MET A 20 14.75 20.26 7.50
CA MET A 20 14.67 19.14 8.44
C MET A 20 14.64 17.80 7.72
N HIS A 21 13.84 17.68 6.65
CA HIS A 21 13.77 16.45 5.83
C HIS A 21 15.13 16.15 5.18
N ARG A 22 15.79 17.12 4.58
CA ARG A 22 17.12 16.92 3.99
C ARG A 22 18.18 16.53 5.00
N THR A 23 18.17 17.15 6.19
CA THR A 23 19.11 16.83 7.27
C THR A 23 18.85 15.42 7.80
N LEU A 24 17.59 15.05 7.98
CA LEU A 24 17.17 13.70 8.38
C LEU A 24 17.66 12.67 7.35
N ILE A 25 17.36 12.87 6.07
CA ILE A 25 17.81 11.97 4.99
C ILE A 25 19.34 11.81 5.04
N LYS A 26 20.10 12.90 5.11
CA LYS A 26 21.58 12.83 5.19
C LYS A 26 22.05 11.99 6.39
N SER A 27 21.44 12.15 7.56
CA SER A 27 21.81 11.42 8.77
C SER A 27 21.59 9.91 8.61
N PHE A 28 20.56 9.47 7.88
CA PHE A 28 20.33 8.05 7.59
C PHE A 28 21.41 7.42 6.71
N GLY A 29 22.21 8.21 5.99
CA GLY A 29 23.34 7.71 5.21
C GLY A 29 24.41 7.02 6.06
N PHE A 30 24.62 7.44 7.30
CA PHE A 30 25.68 6.93 8.21
C PHE A 30 25.16 6.33 9.51
N MET A 31 23.91 6.60 9.93
CA MET A 31 23.36 6.02 11.16
C MET A 31 23.14 4.52 11.02
N ASN A 32 23.42 3.75 12.07
CA ASN A 32 23.05 2.34 12.11
C ASN A 32 21.56 2.18 12.38
N LEU A 33 20.82 1.66 11.40
CA LEU A 33 19.37 1.51 11.47
C LEU A 33 18.90 0.68 12.69
N ARG A 34 19.70 -0.27 13.17
CA ARG A 34 19.33 -1.06 14.37
C ARG A 34 19.20 -0.19 15.60
N PHE A 35 20.10 0.78 15.79
CA PHE A 35 20.00 1.73 16.91
C PHE A 35 18.85 2.71 16.73
N VAL A 36 18.59 3.15 15.49
CA VAL A 36 17.44 4.00 15.19
C VAL A 36 16.13 3.26 15.50
N TYR A 37 16.01 1.99 15.09
CA TYR A 37 14.84 1.17 15.41
C TYR A 37 14.70 0.91 16.90
N LEU A 38 15.80 0.70 17.62
CA LEU A 38 15.77 0.52 19.08
C LEU A 38 15.27 1.79 19.77
N GLY A 39 15.79 2.96 19.39
CA GLY A 39 15.33 4.24 19.91
C GLY A 39 13.85 4.49 19.61
N MET A 40 13.41 4.20 18.40
CA MET A 40 12.00 4.26 18.02
C MET A 40 11.13 3.33 18.86
N ALA A 41 11.56 2.08 19.08
CA ALA A 41 10.83 1.10 19.89
C ALA A 41 10.65 1.58 21.33
N ILE A 42 11.71 2.14 21.95
CA ILE A 42 11.69 2.53 23.37
C ILE A 42 10.95 3.85 23.60
N PHE A 43 11.10 4.82 22.70
CA PHE A 43 10.62 6.19 22.92
C PHE A 43 9.44 6.57 22.03
N ALA A 44 9.57 6.41 20.70
CA ALA A 44 8.58 6.93 19.77
C ALA A 44 7.28 6.11 19.77
N ILE A 45 7.36 4.78 19.73
CA ILE A 45 6.16 3.94 19.65
C ILE A 45 5.30 4.01 20.91
N PRO A 46 5.85 3.90 22.16
CA PRO A 46 5.05 4.06 23.36
C PRO A 46 4.40 5.44 23.44
N PHE A 47 5.13 6.51 23.09
CA PHE A 47 4.60 7.87 23.04
C PHE A 47 3.42 7.96 22.06
N TYR A 48 3.61 7.45 20.84
CA TYR A 48 2.56 7.47 19.80
C TYR A 48 1.32 6.66 20.21
N MET A 49 1.49 5.50 20.82
CA MET A 49 0.39 4.66 21.31
C MET A 49 -0.42 5.34 22.43
N ILE A 50 0.19 6.22 23.23
CA ILE A 50 -0.52 6.99 24.26
C ILE A 50 -1.34 8.11 23.64
N PHE A 51 -0.82 8.79 22.62
CA PHE A 51 -1.43 10.02 22.08
C PHE A 51 -2.26 9.81 20.79
N ALA A 52 -2.11 8.69 20.08
CA ALA A 52 -2.82 8.38 18.84
C ALA A 52 -3.83 7.22 19.01
N HIS A 53 -4.80 7.38 19.87
CA HIS A 53 -5.71 6.32 20.32
C HIS A 53 -6.56 5.67 19.23
N LYS A 54 -7.05 6.42 18.24
CA LYS A 54 -7.97 5.88 17.21
C LYS A 54 -7.36 4.72 16.44
N GLY A 55 -6.17 4.89 15.89
CA GLY A 55 -5.48 3.83 15.14
C GLY A 55 -5.10 2.61 16.00
N TYR A 56 -4.76 2.82 17.27
CA TYR A 56 -4.48 1.76 18.23
C TYR A 56 -5.71 0.87 18.46
N ILE A 57 -6.88 1.47 18.69
CA ILE A 57 -8.13 0.74 18.99
C ILE A 57 -8.53 -0.11 17.78
N SER A 58 -8.52 0.45 16.58
CA SER A 58 -8.87 -0.28 15.35
C SER A 58 -7.94 -1.48 15.13
N MET A 59 -6.64 -1.33 15.35
CA MET A 59 -5.70 -2.44 15.26
C MET A 59 -5.90 -3.47 16.37
N TYR A 60 -6.28 -3.05 17.58
CA TYR A 60 -6.63 -3.98 18.65
C TYR A 60 -7.87 -4.81 18.30
N HIS A 61 -8.93 -4.18 17.73
CA HIS A 61 -10.11 -4.89 17.24
C HIS A 61 -9.77 -5.88 16.12
N TYR A 62 -8.91 -5.50 15.18
CA TYR A 62 -8.40 -6.42 14.15
C TYR A 62 -7.77 -7.67 14.75
N PHE A 63 -6.83 -7.54 15.70
CA PHE A 63 -6.17 -8.69 16.30
C PHE A 63 -7.12 -9.51 17.19
N ARG A 64 -8.06 -8.89 17.90
CA ARG A 64 -9.05 -9.55 18.74
C ARG A 64 -10.10 -10.30 17.92
N GLN A 65 -10.71 -9.61 16.99
CA GLN A 65 -11.92 -10.09 16.31
C GLN A 65 -11.62 -10.88 15.05
N ARG A 66 -10.59 -10.48 14.27
CA ARG A 66 -10.27 -11.10 12.98
C ARG A 66 -9.17 -12.13 13.06
N ARG A 67 -8.21 -11.94 13.97
CA ARG A 67 -7.12 -12.90 14.20
C ARG A 67 -7.40 -13.84 15.39
N GLY A 68 -8.45 -13.61 16.16
CA GLY A 68 -8.84 -14.45 17.31
C GLY A 68 -7.82 -14.44 18.45
N TYR A 69 -6.96 -13.41 18.56
CA TYR A 69 -5.92 -13.36 19.59
C TYR A 69 -6.49 -13.01 20.96
N GLY A 70 -5.94 -13.57 22.03
CA GLY A 70 -6.21 -13.17 23.41
C GLY A 70 -5.81 -11.70 23.66
N ALA A 71 -6.31 -11.06 24.73
CA ALA A 71 -6.11 -9.64 25.03
C ALA A 71 -4.62 -9.23 25.05
N TRP A 72 -3.78 -9.94 25.80
CA TRP A 72 -2.34 -9.66 25.88
C TRP A 72 -1.60 -9.85 24.55
N LYS A 73 -1.96 -10.90 23.81
CA LYS A 73 -1.38 -11.14 22.48
C LYS A 73 -1.78 -10.02 21.52
N SER A 74 -3.04 -9.56 21.55
CA SER A 74 -3.52 -8.45 20.73
C SER A 74 -2.78 -7.16 21.04
N PHE A 75 -2.63 -6.80 22.31
CA PHE A 75 -1.86 -5.64 22.73
C PHE A 75 -0.40 -5.69 22.21
N ARG A 76 0.26 -6.83 22.41
CA ARG A 76 1.62 -7.04 21.89
C ARG A 76 1.69 -6.88 20.36
N TYR A 77 0.70 -7.39 19.62
CA TYR A 77 0.67 -7.28 18.18
C TYR A 77 0.33 -5.87 17.68
N VAL A 78 -0.45 -5.09 18.43
CA VAL A 78 -0.64 -3.66 18.15
C VAL A 78 0.69 -2.91 18.27
N TYR A 79 1.45 -3.16 19.34
CA TYR A 79 2.79 -2.60 19.49
C TYR A 79 3.71 -2.99 18.32
N LEU A 80 3.75 -4.27 17.95
CA LEU A 80 4.54 -4.76 16.81
C LEU A 80 4.08 -4.12 15.48
N ASN A 81 2.79 -3.93 15.28
CA ASN A 81 2.25 -3.26 14.09
C ASN A 81 2.76 -1.82 13.98
N HIS A 82 2.66 -1.03 15.04
CA HIS A 82 3.18 0.33 15.07
C HIS A 82 4.71 0.35 14.88
N TYR A 83 5.42 -0.59 15.50
CA TYR A 83 6.87 -0.74 15.33
C TYR A 83 7.24 -1.06 13.87
N ARG A 84 6.54 -2.00 13.21
CA ARG A 84 6.76 -2.34 11.80
C ARG A 84 6.45 -1.17 10.89
N PHE A 85 5.35 -0.47 11.14
CA PHE A 85 5.03 0.75 10.40
C PHE A 85 6.12 1.81 10.53
N GLY A 86 6.57 2.08 11.75
CA GLY A 86 7.67 3.00 12.00
C GLY A 86 8.97 2.58 11.29
N GLN A 87 9.30 1.28 11.26
CA GLN A 87 10.45 0.79 10.50
C GLN A 87 10.32 1.10 9.00
N ILE A 88 9.14 0.88 8.41
CA ILE A 88 8.88 1.16 6.98
C ILE A 88 9.05 2.64 6.67
N VAL A 89 8.53 3.51 7.54
CA VAL A 89 8.70 4.96 7.39
C VAL A 89 10.19 5.36 7.45
N LEU A 90 10.95 4.81 8.40
CA LEU A 90 12.39 5.08 8.53
C LEU A 90 13.19 4.50 7.36
N ASP A 91 12.80 3.33 6.85
CA ASP A 91 13.44 2.70 5.68
C ASP A 91 13.28 3.54 4.42
N ARG A 92 12.15 4.21 4.25
CA ARG A 92 11.95 5.17 3.15
C ARG A 92 13.01 6.27 3.18
N PHE A 93 13.26 6.88 4.34
CA PHE A 93 14.31 7.89 4.49
C PHE A 93 15.71 7.31 4.27
N ALA A 94 15.96 6.08 4.74
CA ALA A 94 17.22 5.39 4.51
C ALA A 94 17.46 5.10 3.02
N MET A 95 16.42 4.72 2.27
CA MET A 95 16.51 4.54 0.81
C MET A 95 16.80 5.87 0.09
N PHE A 96 16.16 6.96 0.49
CA PHE A 96 16.47 8.29 -0.06
C PHE A 96 17.91 8.73 0.25
N ALA A 97 18.48 8.24 1.34
CA ALA A 97 19.91 8.40 1.68
C ALA A 97 20.85 7.45 0.89
N GLY A 98 20.31 6.65 -0.03
CA GLY A 98 21.09 5.71 -0.86
C GLY A 98 21.34 4.35 -0.22
N ARG A 99 20.71 4.04 0.93
CA ARG A 99 20.82 2.70 1.54
C ARG A 99 20.08 1.66 0.71
N LYS A 100 20.69 0.50 0.59
CA LYS A 100 20.11 -0.65 -0.12
C LYS A 100 19.61 -1.68 0.88
N PHE A 101 18.45 -2.25 0.60
CA PHE A 101 17.88 -3.39 1.30
C PHE A 101 18.01 -4.63 0.41
N GLN A 102 18.23 -5.77 1.03
CA GLN A 102 18.12 -7.03 0.31
C GLN A 102 16.65 -7.36 0.13
N ILE A 103 16.24 -7.70 -1.07
CA ILE A 103 14.86 -8.04 -1.40
C ILE A 103 14.86 -9.37 -2.11
N ASP A 104 14.26 -10.36 -1.47
CA ASP A 104 14.03 -11.67 -2.06
C ASP A 104 12.63 -11.64 -2.70
N VAL A 105 12.50 -12.08 -3.95
CA VAL A 105 11.24 -11.99 -4.70
C VAL A 105 10.75 -13.39 -5.04
N ASP A 106 9.55 -13.70 -4.57
CA ASP A 106 8.79 -14.89 -4.93
C ASP A 106 7.79 -14.54 -6.04
N GLY A 107 7.88 -15.20 -7.19
CA GLY A 107 7.09 -14.96 -8.41
C GLY A 107 7.65 -13.84 -9.30
N ASN A 108 8.96 -13.57 -9.26
CA ASN A 108 9.59 -12.53 -10.08
C ASN A 108 9.44 -12.78 -11.59
N ASP A 109 9.41 -14.05 -12.00
CA ASP A 109 9.15 -14.48 -13.38
C ASP A 109 7.86 -13.89 -13.93
N GLN A 110 6.79 -13.84 -13.14
CA GLN A 110 5.51 -13.29 -13.54
C GLN A 110 5.58 -11.78 -13.85
N PHE A 111 6.44 -11.04 -13.14
CA PHE A 111 6.67 -9.62 -13.41
C PHE A 111 7.55 -9.41 -14.64
N GLU A 112 8.63 -10.17 -14.77
CA GLU A 112 9.58 -10.05 -15.89
C GLU A 112 8.92 -10.42 -17.22
N ASP A 113 8.09 -11.47 -17.26
CA ASP A 113 7.33 -11.87 -18.46
C ASP A 113 6.42 -10.72 -18.95
N LEU A 114 5.73 -10.02 -18.05
CA LEU A 114 4.89 -8.90 -18.41
C LEU A 114 5.70 -7.64 -18.75
N MET A 115 6.88 -7.49 -18.16
CA MET A 115 7.80 -6.39 -18.46
C MET A 115 8.37 -6.50 -19.87
N ASP A 116 8.64 -7.72 -20.32
CA ASP A 116 9.20 -7.99 -21.65
C ASP A 116 8.13 -7.99 -22.76
N GLY A 117 6.86 -8.23 -22.44
CA GLY A 117 5.74 -8.13 -23.37
C GLY A 117 5.46 -6.69 -23.83
N GLU A 118 4.62 -6.52 -24.85
CA GLU A 118 4.23 -5.18 -25.37
C GLU A 118 3.07 -4.57 -24.58
N GLN A 119 2.15 -5.39 -24.09
CA GLN A 119 0.95 -4.96 -23.39
C GLN A 119 1.26 -4.32 -22.05
N GLY A 120 0.57 -3.23 -21.72
CA GLY A 120 0.57 -2.68 -20.36
C GLY A 120 -0.04 -3.65 -19.36
N PHE A 121 0.26 -3.49 -18.08
CA PHE A 121 -0.32 -4.32 -17.04
C PHE A 121 -0.58 -3.54 -15.75
N MET A 122 -1.47 -4.08 -14.93
CA MET A 122 -1.85 -3.47 -13.67
C MET A 122 -1.13 -4.15 -12.50
N VAL A 123 -0.67 -3.35 -11.56
CA VAL A 123 -0.17 -3.77 -10.25
C VAL A 123 -1.15 -3.30 -9.19
N LEU A 124 -1.76 -4.22 -8.47
CA LEU A 124 -2.55 -3.91 -7.29
C LEU A 124 -1.65 -4.01 -6.07
N SER A 125 -1.54 -2.92 -5.35
CA SER A 125 -0.90 -2.83 -4.05
C SER A 125 -1.94 -2.73 -2.94
N SER A 126 -1.50 -2.83 -1.70
CA SER A 126 -2.34 -2.65 -0.51
C SER A 126 -1.55 -1.95 0.60
N HIS A 127 -2.24 -1.53 1.66
CA HIS A 127 -1.59 -1.00 2.86
C HIS A 127 -1.01 -2.12 3.75
N VAL A 128 -0.51 -3.18 3.10
CA VAL A 128 0.18 -4.32 3.70
C VAL A 128 1.65 -4.25 3.33
N GLY A 129 2.53 -4.25 4.33
CA GLY A 129 3.98 -4.16 4.12
C GLY A 129 4.41 -2.80 3.54
N ASN A 130 5.51 -2.79 2.82
CA ASN A 130 6.12 -1.60 2.23
C ASN A 130 5.83 -1.50 0.72
N TYR A 131 4.63 -1.06 0.36
CA TYR A 131 4.22 -0.95 -1.05
C TYR A 131 5.09 0.07 -1.84
N GLU A 132 5.67 1.07 -1.19
CA GLU A 132 6.55 2.02 -1.89
C GLU A 132 7.84 1.35 -2.37
N LEU A 133 8.34 0.37 -1.62
CA LEU A 133 9.54 -0.37 -1.97
C LEU A 133 9.36 -1.19 -3.24
N ALA A 134 8.13 -1.57 -3.60
CA ALA A 134 7.84 -2.24 -4.86
C ALA A 134 8.37 -1.45 -6.06
N GLY A 135 8.13 -0.13 -6.10
CA GLY A 135 8.63 0.73 -7.16
C GLY A 135 10.17 0.82 -7.26
N TYR A 136 10.89 0.57 -6.16
CA TYR A 136 12.36 0.52 -6.17
C TYR A 136 12.90 -0.88 -6.49
N THR A 137 12.12 -1.92 -6.21
CA THR A 137 12.49 -3.32 -6.42
C THR A 137 12.33 -3.71 -7.86
N PHE A 138 11.14 -3.44 -8.40
CA PHE A 138 10.77 -3.82 -9.76
C PHE A 138 11.20 -2.71 -10.73
N LYS A 139 12.38 -2.87 -11.31
CA LYS A 139 12.92 -1.87 -12.23
C LYS A 139 12.07 -1.78 -13.49
N ALA A 140 11.43 -0.66 -13.66
CA ALA A 140 10.69 -0.30 -14.87
C ALA A 140 11.66 0.00 -16.03
N ARG A 141 12.30 -1.04 -16.59
CA ARG A 141 13.36 -0.91 -17.61
C ARG A 141 12.82 -0.44 -18.96
N LYS A 142 11.75 -1.06 -19.41
CA LYS A 142 11.15 -0.83 -20.74
C LYS A 142 9.85 -0.03 -20.67
N LYS A 143 9.11 -0.13 -19.59
CA LYS A 143 7.79 0.47 -19.39
C LYS A 143 7.86 1.51 -18.28
N ARG A 144 7.11 2.61 -18.42
CA ARG A 144 6.95 3.56 -17.32
C ARG A 144 6.03 2.97 -16.24
N PHE A 145 6.37 3.20 -14.99
CA PHE A 145 5.57 2.79 -13.85
C PHE A 145 4.77 4.00 -13.32
N ASN A 146 3.45 3.99 -13.46
CA ASN A 146 2.57 5.06 -13.02
C ASN A 146 1.90 4.63 -11.71
N ALA A 147 2.29 5.25 -10.61
CA ALA A 147 1.78 4.93 -9.27
C ALA A 147 0.75 5.96 -8.81
N LEU A 148 -0.47 5.52 -8.52
CA LEU A 148 -1.49 6.34 -7.89
C LEU A 148 -1.09 6.61 -6.44
N VAL A 149 -1.06 7.89 -6.06
CA VAL A 149 -0.68 8.33 -4.71
C VAL A 149 -1.72 9.29 -4.14
N PHE A 150 -1.80 9.34 -2.82
CA PHE A 150 -2.69 10.29 -2.15
C PHE A 150 -2.20 11.73 -2.36
N SER A 151 -3.12 12.64 -2.69
CA SER A 151 -2.81 14.04 -2.98
C SER A 151 -2.63 14.94 -1.75
N GLY A 152 -2.89 14.42 -0.55
CA GLY A 152 -2.83 15.20 0.71
C GLY A 152 -1.44 15.32 1.33
N GLU A 153 -0.38 14.81 0.71
CA GLU A 153 0.99 15.05 1.17
C GLU A 153 1.44 16.49 0.89
N ALA A 154 2.31 17.03 1.75
CA ALA A 154 2.89 18.35 1.53
C ALA A 154 3.61 18.41 0.18
N GLN A 155 3.41 19.49 -0.57
CA GLN A 155 3.92 19.67 -1.93
C GLN A 155 5.43 19.45 -2.03
N ASP A 156 6.21 19.96 -1.08
CA ASP A 156 7.67 19.79 -1.02
C ASP A 156 8.09 18.31 -0.91
N VAL A 157 7.32 17.52 -0.18
CA VAL A 157 7.57 16.07 -0.01
C VAL A 157 7.27 15.33 -1.30
N MET A 158 6.16 15.68 -1.97
CA MET A 158 5.79 15.11 -3.26
C MET A 158 6.81 15.44 -4.35
N GLU A 159 7.32 16.66 -4.38
CA GLU A 159 8.34 17.08 -5.35
C GLU A 159 9.66 16.30 -5.16
N GLU A 160 10.13 16.14 -3.91
CA GLU A 160 11.34 15.37 -3.63
C GLU A 160 11.13 13.89 -3.95
N ARG A 161 9.96 13.31 -3.65
CA ARG A 161 9.61 11.93 -4.04
C ARG A 161 9.59 11.76 -5.55
N ASN A 162 8.96 12.68 -6.28
CA ASN A 162 8.93 12.66 -7.74
C ASN A 162 10.35 12.70 -8.32
N LYS A 163 11.21 13.57 -7.80
CA LYS A 163 12.60 13.67 -8.24
C LYS A 163 13.41 12.40 -8.02
N GLN A 164 13.19 11.70 -6.91
CA GLN A 164 13.89 10.44 -6.62
C GLN A 164 13.33 9.28 -7.46
N LEU A 165 12.03 9.19 -7.60
CA LEU A 165 11.35 8.09 -8.29
C LEU A 165 11.44 8.19 -9.80
N SER A 166 11.45 9.40 -10.36
CA SER A 166 11.60 9.62 -11.81
C SER A 166 12.92 9.07 -12.36
N LYS A 167 13.98 9.01 -11.54
CA LYS A 167 15.25 8.36 -11.91
C LYS A 167 15.11 6.87 -12.20
N ASN A 168 14.06 6.24 -11.64
CA ASN A 168 13.74 4.82 -11.86
C ASN A 168 12.56 4.63 -12.83
N ASN A 169 12.27 5.62 -13.69
CA ASN A 169 11.14 5.63 -14.62
C ASN A 169 9.76 5.47 -13.95
N ILE A 170 9.62 6.00 -12.72
CA ILE A 170 8.36 6.00 -11.96
C ILE A 170 7.75 7.39 -12.00
N ARG A 171 6.48 7.47 -12.38
CA ARG A 171 5.64 8.66 -12.35
C ARG A 171 4.64 8.53 -11.21
N LEU A 172 4.61 9.51 -10.31
CA LEU A 172 3.54 9.61 -9.32
C LEU A 172 2.34 10.34 -9.95
N VAL A 173 1.17 9.76 -9.83
CA VAL A 173 -0.10 10.32 -10.29
C VAL A 173 -0.94 10.63 -9.06
N PRO A 174 -1.17 11.91 -8.72
CA PRO A 174 -1.99 12.26 -7.56
C PRO A 174 -3.45 11.85 -7.78
N ALA A 175 -4.05 11.23 -6.78
CA ALA A 175 -5.48 10.98 -6.77
C ALA A 175 -6.21 12.32 -6.61
N SER A 176 -7.09 12.65 -7.54
CA SER A 176 -7.86 13.90 -7.56
C SER A 176 -9.34 13.63 -7.34
N SER A 177 -10.03 14.57 -6.70
CA SER A 177 -11.47 14.49 -6.43
C SER A 177 -12.32 14.51 -7.70
N ASP A 178 -11.84 15.13 -8.78
CA ASP A 178 -12.47 15.17 -10.09
C ASP A 178 -12.29 13.88 -10.91
N MET A 179 -11.63 12.88 -10.34
CA MET A 179 -11.35 11.58 -10.97
C MET A 179 -10.47 11.65 -12.24
N SER A 180 -9.82 12.78 -12.54
CA SER A 180 -8.96 12.96 -13.72
C SER A 180 -7.80 11.97 -13.78
N HIS A 181 -7.31 11.51 -12.62
CA HIS A 181 -6.29 10.47 -12.53
C HIS A 181 -6.68 9.15 -13.22
N ILE A 182 -7.99 8.84 -13.32
CA ILE A 182 -8.47 7.63 -14.02
C ILE A 182 -8.13 7.70 -15.52
N PHE A 183 -8.30 8.86 -16.14
CA PHE A 183 -7.95 9.05 -17.55
C PHE A 183 -6.44 8.86 -17.77
N VAL A 184 -5.61 9.43 -16.89
CA VAL A 184 -4.15 9.27 -16.94
C VAL A 184 -3.75 7.81 -16.83
N MET A 185 -4.36 7.05 -15.90
CA MET A 185 -4.09 5.63 -15.70
C MET A 185 -4.56 4.79 -16.89
N ASN A 186 -5.73 5.12 -17.41
CA ASN A 186 -6.30 4.46 -18.59
C ASN A 186 -5.42 4.64 -19.83
N ASP A 187 -4.90 5.85 -20.06
CA ASP A 187 -4.00 6.14 -21.17
C ASP A 187 -2.63 5.48 -21.01
N ALA A 188 -2.10 5.43 -19.78
CA ALA A 188 -0.86 4.71 -19.49
C ALA A 188 -0.98 3.22 -19.84
N LEU A 189 -2.08 2.55 -19.44
CA LEU A 189 -2.31 1.15 -19.83
C LEU A 189 -2.44 0.98 -21.35
N ALA A 190 -3.12 1.91 -22.03
CA ALA A 190 -3.27 1.89 -23.49
C ALA A 190 -1.92 2.05 -24.22
N SER A 191 -0.99 2.78 -23.60
CA SER A 191 0.38 3.02 -24.11
C SER A 191 1.37 1.90 -23.75
N GLY A 192 0.89 0.78 -23.21
CA GLY A 192 1.77 -0.34 -22.83
C GLY A 192 2.53 -0.12 -21.53
N GLU A 193 2.17 0.87 -20.73
CA GLU A 193 2.84 1.21 -19.48
C GLU A 193 2.27 0.42 -18.28
N ILE A 194 2.94 0.49 -17.13
CA ILE A 194 2.50 -0.12 -15.86
C ILE A 194 1.66 0.89 -15.09
N VAL A 195 0.56 0.43 -14.54
CA VAL A 195 -0.28 1.21 -13.62
C VAL A 195 -0.34 0.52 -12.27
N SER A 196 0.00 1.24 -11.21
CA SER A 196 -0.08 0.74 -9.83
C SER A 196 -1.14 1.51 -9.04
N ILE A 197 -2.10 0.78 -8.48
CA ILE A 197 -3.23 1.34 -7.71
C ILE A 197 -3.38 0.55 -6.41
N PRO A 198 -3.52 1.21 -5.24
CA PRO A 198 -3.96 0.55 -4.01
C PRO A 198 -5.38 0.00 -4.19
N GLY A 199 -5.55 -1.31 -3.97
CA GLY A 199 -6.82 -2.01 -4.17
C GLY A 199 -7.61 -2.29 -2.89
N ASP A 200 -7.15 -1.82 -1.74
CA ASP A 200 -7.70 -2.16 -0.42
C ASP A 200 -8.40 -0.99 0.30
N ARG A 201 -8.40 0.23 -0.25
CA ARG A 201 -9.06 1.39 0.35
C ARG A 201 -9.99 2.08 -0.63
N ILE A 202 -11.18 2.41 -0.15
CA ILE A 202 -12.16 3.22 -0.88
C ILE A 202 -11.71 4.68 -0.76
N PHE A 203 -11.43 5.31 -1.91
CA PHE A 203 -11.06 6.72 -1.98
C PHE A 203 -11.71 7.38 -3.20
N GLY A 204 -12.34 8.54 -2.98
CA GLY A 204 -12.90 9.38 -4.04
C GLY A 204 -14.18 8.87 -4.74
N SER A 205 -14.43 7.56 -4.75
CA SER A 205 -15.65 6.96 -5.33
C SER A 205 -16.36 6.11 -4.28
N PRO A 206 -17.69 6.26 -4.10
CA PRO A 206 -18.46 5.43 -3.15
C PRO A 206 -18.70 4.01 -3.69
N ARG A 207 -18.24 3.67 -4.91
CA ARG A 207 -18.46 2.36 -5.52
C ARG A 207 -17.52 1.32 -4.95
N TYR A 208 -18.08 0.25 -4.43
CA TYR A 208 -17.36 -0.88 -3.85
C TYR A 208 -17.89 -2.22 -4.33
N VAL A 209 -17.13 -3.25 -4.05
CA VAL A 209 -17.54 -4.65 -4.09
C VAL A 209 -17.37 -5.25 -2.71
N GLU A 210 -18.23 -6.18 -2.34
CA GLU A 210 -18.09 -6.94 -1.11
C GLU A 210 -17.32 -8.22 -1.37
N CYS A 211 -16.26 -8.42 -0.59
CA CYS A 211 -15.43 -9.63 -0.61
C CYS A 211 -15.50 -10.32 0.75
N ASP A 212 -15.36 -11.63 0.76
CA ASP A 212 -15.05 -12.37 1.96
C ASP A 212 -13.60 -12.08 2.35
N PHE A 213 -13.39 -11.52 3.53
CA PHE A 213 -12.07 -11.10 3.99
C PHE A 213 -11.95 -11.25 5.50
N LEU A 214 -10.99 -12.05 5.94
CA LEU A 214 -10.72 -12.35 7.35
C LEU A 214 -11.97 -12.76 8.14
N GLY A 215 -12.76 -13.65 7.53
CA GLY A 215 -13.96 -14.23 8.13
C GLY A 215 -15.19 -13.34 8.14
N SER A 216 -15.22 -12.24 7.39
CA SER A 216 -16.38 -11.35 7.27
C SER A 216 -16.45 -10.71 5.89
N LYS A 217 -17.63 -10.15 5.54
CA LYS A 217 -17.74 -9.30 4.36
C LYS A 217 -16.99 -7.99 4.59
N ALA A 218 -16.21 -7.60 3.60
CA ALA A 218 -15.44 -6.36 3.58
C ALA A 218 -15.62 -5.63 2.25
N ARG A 219 -15.58 -4.29 2.28
CA ARG A 219 -15.75 -3.46 1.08
C ARG A 219 -14.40 -3.11 0.48
N PHE A 220 -14.23 -3.48 -0.78
CA PHE A 220 -13.07 -3.12 -1.59
C PHE A 220 -13.46 -2.14 -2.69
N PRO A 221 -12.59 -1.19 -3.10
CA PRO A 221 -12.93 -0.23 -4.15
C PRO A 221 -13.19 -0.95 -5.48
N LEU A 222 -14.27 -0.60 -6.17
CA LEU A 222 -14.62 -1.21 -7.48
C LEU A 222 -13.69 -0.74 -8.62
N GLY A 223 -13.24 0.51 -8.56
CA GLY A 223 -12.54 1.19 -9.66
C GLY A 223 -11.34 0.45 -10.24
N PRO A 224 -10.35 0.03 -9.43
CA PRO A 224 -9.15 -0.67 -9.90
C PRO A 224 -9.47 -1.95 -10.69
N PHE A 225 -10.42 -2.75 -10.21
CA PHE A 225 -10.80 -4.01 -10.82
C PHE A 225 -11.54 -3.82 -12.14
N VAL A 226 -12.43 -2.82 -12.19
CA VAL A 226 -13.12 -2.44 -13.42
C VAL A 226 -12.14 -1.92 -14.49
N LEU A 227 -11.15 -1.12 -14.10
CA LEU A 227 -10.15 -0.59 -15.02
C LEU A 227 -9.31 -1.73 -15.63
N ALA A 228 -8.87 -2.71 -14.82
CA ALA A 228 -8.15 -3.88 -15.30
C ALA A 228 -8.93 -4.67 -16.34
N LEU A 229 -10.20 -4.97 -16.04
CA LEU A 229 -11.08 -5.73 -16.95
C LEU A 229 -11.46 -4.95 -18.19
N GLN A 230 -11.69 -3.64 -18.09
CA GLN A 230 -12.04 -2.80 -19.22
C GLN A 230 -10.91 -2.73 -20.25
N ARG A 231 -9.68 -2.73 -19.79
CA ARG A 231 -8.49 -2.73 -20.63
C ARG A 231 -8.02 -4.13 -21.01
N ASN A 232 -8.62 -5.16 -20.42
CA ASN A 232 -8.22 -6.55 -20.59
C ASN A 232 -6.71 -6.75 -20.41
N VAL A 233 -6.15 -6.12 -19.37
CA VAL A 233 -4.72 -6.20 -19.08
C VAL A 233 -4.43 -7.23 -18.00
N PRO A 234 -3.26 -7.89 -18.05
CA PRO A 234 -2.78 -8.71 -16.95
C PRO A 234 -2.72 -7.91 -15.64
N THR A 235 -3.04 -8.57 -14.54
CA THR A 235 -3.05 -7.93 -13.21
C THR A 235 -2.21 -8.72 -12.25
N LEU A 236 -1.30 -8.05 -11.56
CA LEU A 236 -0.47 -8.60 -10.49
C LEU A 236 -0.86 -7.99 -9.15
N ALA A 237 -0.94 -8.79 -8.11
CA ALA A 237 -0.90 -8.36 -6.72
C ALA A 237 0.54 -8.39 -6.24
N ILE A 238 1.04 -7.29 -5.68
CA ILE A 238 2.42 -7.19 -5.21
C ILE A 238 2.44 -6.74 -3.75
N PHE A 239 3.10 -7.54 -2.90
CA PHE A 239 3.27 -7.28 -1.48
C PHE A 239 4.75 -7.32 -1.14
N VAL A 240 5.26 -6.33 -0.39
CA VAL A 240 6.68 -6.26 0.01
C VAL A 240 6.76 -6.21 1.53
N MET A 241 7.09 -7.34 2.13
CA MET A 241 7.02 -7.56 3.57
C MET A 241 8.40 -7.40 4.22
N LYS A 242 8.46 -6.70 5.34
CA LYS A 242 9.70 -6.56 6.09
C LYS A 242 10.02 -7.86 6.83
N ALA A 243 11.09 -8.53 6.43
CA ALA A 243 11.54 -9.79 7.03
C ALA A 243 12.55 -9.58 8.17
N SER A 244 13.46 -8.60 8.03
CA SER A 244 14.45 -8.26 9.04
C SER A 244 14.88 -6.78 8.90
N PRO A 245 15.78 -6.25 9.76
CA PRO A 245 16.21 -4.84 9.65
C PRO A 245 16.72 -4.40 8.28
N TYR A 246 17.30 -5.31 7.50
CA TYR A 246 17.89 -5.00 6.18
C TYR A 246 17.34 -5.86 5.04
N ARG A 247 16.31 -6.69 5.31
CA ARG A 247 15.75 -7.62 4.31
C ARG A 247 14.25 -7.46 4.20
N TYR A 248 13.78 -7.58 2.96
CA TYR A 248 12.38 -7.67 2.61
C TYR A 248 12.11 -8.95 1.81
N GLN A 249 10.89 -9.44 1.90
CA GLN A 249 10.35 -10.50 1.07
C GLN A 249 9.23 -9.92 0.20
N ALA A 250 9.41 -9.92 -1.10
CA ALA A 250 8.37 -9.53 -2.04
C ALA A 250 7.62 -10.77 -2.53
N TYR A 251 6.33 -10.63 -2.71
CA TYR A 251 5.43 -11.62 -3.30
C TYR A 251 4.77 -11.00 -4.53
N VAL A 252 4.91 -11.66 -5.67
CA VAL A 252 4.24 -11.29 -6.92
C VAL A 252 3.26 -12.40 -7.24
N ARG A 253 1.98 -12.06 -7.41
CA ARG A 253 0.92 -13.02 -7.69
C ARG A 253 0.08 -12.52 -8.84
N ARG A 254 -0.05 -13.33 -9.88
CA ARG A 254 -0.98 -13.05 -10.97
C ARG A 254 -2.39 -13.35 -10.50
N ILE A 255 -3.25 -12.36 -10.60
CA ILE A 255 -4.66 -12.49 -10.27
C ILE A 255 -5.50 -12.31 -11.52
N GLN A 256 -6.61 -13.04 -11.59
CA GLN A 256 -7.52 -13.00 -12.73
C GLN A 256 -8.95 -13.34 -12.30
N ALA A 257 -9.92 -12.83 -13.03
CA ALA A 257 -11.31 -13.27 -12.87
C ALA A 257 -11.50 -14.63 -13.55
N ASP A 258 -12.42 -15.43 -13.00
CA ASP A 258 -12.83 -16.69 -13.64
C ASP A 258 -13.88 -16.39 -14.72
N ASP A 259 -13.42 -16.21 -15.94
CA ASP A 259 -14.26 -15.88 -17.10
C ASP A 259 -15.23 -17.00 -17.52
N ARG A 260 -15.00 -18.23 -17.03
CA ARG A 260 -15.92 -19.35 -17.28
C ARG A 260 -17.16 -19.28 -16.38
N LYS A 261 -16.98 -18.74 -15.19
CA LYS A 261 -18.04 -18.67 -14.17
C LYS A 261 -18.76 -17.32 -14.17
N TYR A 262 -18.04 -16.24 -14.48
CA TYR A 262 -18.54 -14.88 -14.37
C TYR A 262 -18.47 -14.18 -15.74
N THR A 263 -19.64 -13.86 -16.32
CA THR A 263 -19.75 -13.20 -17.64
C THR A 263 -20.06 -11.71 -17.54
N GLY A 264 -20.76 -11.30 -16.47
CA GLY A 264 -21.09 -9.90 -16.22
C GLY A 264 -19.87 -9.08 -15.80
N ARG A 265 -19.74 -7.85 -16.26
CA ARG A 265 -18.61 -6.96 -15.93
C ARG A 265 -18.44 -6.77 -14.43
N ASN A 266 -19.54 -6.53 -13.71
CA ASN A 266 -19.50 -6.31 -12.27
C ASN A 266 -19.17 -7.60 -11.52
N ASP A 267 -19.68 -8.74 -11.94
CA ASP A 267 -19.41 -10.04 -11.31
C ASP A 267 -17.95 -10.45 -11.52
N ARG A 268 -17.39 -10.17 -12.70
CA ARG A 268 -15.96 -10.39 -12.98
C ARG A 268 -15.09 -9.46 -12.13
N ALA A 269 -15.48 -8.20 -11.95
CA ALA A 269 -14.78 -7.27 -11.11
C ALA A 269 -14.83 -7.69 -9.63
N ALA A 270 -15.97 -8.16 -9.15
CA ALA A 270 -16.13 -8.70 -7.80
C ALA A 270 -15.28 -9.97 -7.60
N ASN A 271 -15.23 -10.86 -8.59
CA ASN A 271 -14.39 -12.05 -8.53
C ASN A 271 -12.89 -11.72 -8.54
N LEU A 272 -12.46 -10.76 -9.35
CA LEU A 272 -11.06 -10.28 -9.35
C LEU A 272 -10.69 -9.64 -8.01
N ALA A 273 -11.60 -8.85 -7.42
CA ALA A 273 -11.43 -8.26 -6.10
C ALA A 273 -11.35 -9.34 -5.01
N GLN A 274 -12.19 -10.39 -5.10
CA GLN A 274 -12.13 -11.51 -4.17
C GLN A 274 -10.78 -12.25 -4.27
N HIS A 275 -10.26 -12.45 -5.47
CA HIS A 275 -8.93 -13.05 -5.65
C HIS A 275 -7.86 -12.18 -4.98
N PHE A 276 -7.91 -10.87 -5.20
CA PHE A 276 -6.98 -9.92 -4.55
C PHE A 276 -7.10 -9.96 -3.01
N ALA A 277 -8.32 -9.97 -2.46
CA ALA A 277 -8.55 -10.09 -1.02
C ALA A 277 -7.95 -11.38 -0.44
N SER A 278 -8.10 -12.50 -1.16
CA SER A 278 -7.53 -13.79 -0.75
C SER A 278 -6.00 -13.78 -0.75
N GLU A 279 -5.36 -13.09 -1.69
CA GLU A 279 -3.89 -12.93 -1.69
C GLU A 279 -3.41 -12.07 -0.51
N ILE A 280 -4.17 -11.02 -0.14
CA ILE A 280 -3.89 -10.25 1.08
C ILE A 280 -3.97 -11.16 2.31
N GLU A 281 -5.01 -12.00 2.44
CA GLU A 281 -5.16 -12.94 3.56
C GLU A 281 -3.96 -13.86 3.69
N GLN A 282 -3.50 -14.48 2.59
CA GLN A 282 -2.35 -15.39 2.58
C GLN A 282 -1.08 -14.70 3.09
N VAL A 283 -0.86 -13.46 2.71
CA VAL A 283 0.30 -12.69 3.19
C VAL A 283 0.13 -12.32 4.67
N LEU A 284 -1.07 -11.94 5.10
CA LEU A 284 -1.37 -11.61 6.49
C LEU A 284 -1.35 -12.82 7.44
N GLU A 285 -1.48 -14.05 6.93
CA GLU A 285 -1.23 -15.25 7.74
C GLU A 285 0.23 -15.32 8.22
N LYS A 286 1.17 -14.93 7.37
CA LYS A 286 2.61 -14.93 7.67
C LYS A 286 3.06 -13.66 8.42
N TYR A 287 2.44 -12.52 8.12
CA TYR A 287 2.83 -11.19 8.60
C TYR A 287 1.64 -10.41 9.17
N PRO A 288 0.93 -10.92 10.17
CA PRO A 288 -0.30 -10.29 10.65
C PRO A 288 -0.11 -8.88 11.21
N GLU A 289 1.11 -8.56 11.67
CA GLU A 289 1.46 -7.25 12.18
C GLU A 289 1.84 -6.21 11.11
N GLN A 290 1.80 -6.57 9.83
CA GLN A 290 2.20 -5.66 8.75
C GLN A 290 1.03 -5.16 7.90
N TRP A 291 -0.20 -5.18 8.42
CA TRP A 291 -1.33 -4.47 7.85
C TRP A 291 -1.50 -3.13 8.55
N PHE A 292 -1.34 -2.04 7.81
CA PHE A 292 -1.34 -0.69 8.35
C PHE A 292 -2.69 0.00 8.16
N ASN A 293 -3.72 -0.65 8.69
CA ASN A 293 -5.09 -0.21 8.61
C ASN A 293 -5.54 0.43 9.93
N PHE A 294 -5.16 1.69 10.13
CA PHE A 294 -5.39 2.43 11.38
C PHE A 294 -6.79 3.04 11.48
N TYR A 295 -7.82 2.36 10.95
CA TYR A 295 -9.23 2.73 11.04
C TYR A 295 -10.11 1.46 11.10
N GLU A 296 -11.41 1.61 11.46
CA GLU A 296 -12.35 0.49 11.55
C GLU A 296 -12.80 0.04 10.15
N PHE A 297 -12.10 -0.94 9.61
CA PHE A 297 -12.24 -1.41 8.22
C PHE A 297 -13.60 -2.06 7.92
N TRP A 298 -14.27 -2.63 8.91
CA TRP A 298 -15.58 -3.28 8.74
C TRP A 298 -16.75 -2.48 9.28
N ASN A 299 -16.53 -1.28 9.78
CA ASN A 299 -17.57 -0.48 10.41
C ASN A 299 -18.20 0.45 9.36
N TYR A 300 -19.21 -0.05 8.66
CA TYR A 300 -19.89 0.67 7.58
C TYR A 300 -21.09 1.49 8.04
N ASP A 301 -21.56 1.28 9.29
CA ASP A 301 -22.79 1.88 9.81
C ASP A 301 -22.60 3.25 10.47
N THR A 302 -21.36 3.72 10.61
CA THR A 302 -21.04 5.02 11.23
C THR A 302 -20.86 6.16 10.24
N GLU A 303 -21.04 5.90 8.93
CA GLU A 303 -20.86 6.87 7.84
C GLU A 303 -22.20 7.24 7.13
N GLN A 304 -23.32 7.30 7.90
CA GLN A 304 -24.59 7.89 7.39
C GLN A 304 -24.81 9.29 7.94
#